data_27a6340da9383082413e6b21bdbfdd4b
#
_entry.id   27a6340da9383082413e6b21bdbfdd4b
#
_cell.length_a   1.000
_cell.length_b   1.000
_cell.length_c   1.000
_cell.angle_alpha   90.00
_cell.angle_beta   90.00
_cell.angle_gamma   90.00
#
_symmetry.space_group_name_H-M   'P 1'
#
loop_
_entity.id
_entity.type
_entity.pdbx_description
1 polymer ?
#
loop_
_entity_poly.entity_id
_entity_poly.type
_entity_poly.pdbx_seq_one_letter_code
_entity_poly.pdbx_strand_id
1 'polypeptide(L)'
;MLAHGFGCDQNLWRLIVPELAEDFRVVLFDHVGSGSADPTAWDPQRYTSLQGYADDILEIASGLDLHDVMFVGHSVASMMGVLAVTTDPGRFAKLVLLTPSPRYIDDGDYHGGFSRGDIDELLESLESNYLGWSRAMAPVIMGAPEQPHLTDELADTFCRTDPECAKVFARTTFLSDNRADLLNVSVPTLVIECEQDAIAPREVGAYVHRHIDGSELVTLNTTGHCPHLSAPEATARAIARFAGPK
;
A
#
# COMPACT_ATOMS: atom_id res chain seq x y z
N MET A 1 -10.65 1.24 7.59
CA MET A 1 -9.34 0.68 8.01
C MET A 1 -8.28 1.23 7.08
N LEU A 2 -7.10 1.62 7.60
CA LEU A 2 -5.99 2.14 6.78
C LEU A 2 -4.77 1.24 6.97
N ALA A 3 -4.24 0.69 5.88
CA ALA A 3 -3.11 -0.24 5.86
C ALA A 3 -1.91 0.37 5.12
N HIS A 4 -0.77 0.41 5.78
CA HIS A 4 0.47 1.00 5.26
C HIS A 4 1.19 0.10 4.25
N GLY A 5 2.09 0.68 3.47
CA GLY A 5 2.92 -0.03 2.49
C GLY A 5 4.17 -0.69 3.08
N PHE A 6 5.02 -1.24 2.20
CA PHE A 6 6.28 -1.87 2.55
C PHE A 6 7.21 -0.92 3.33
N GLY A 7 7.84 -1.42 4.39
CA GLY A 7 8.82 -0.69 5.22
C GLY A 7 8.23 0.44 6.05
N CYS A 8 6.92 0.57 6.05
CA CYS A 8 6.19 1.63 6.74
C CYS A 8 5.57 1.15 8.07
N ASP A 9 4.91 2.06 8.76
CA ASP A 9 4.07 1.79 9.92
C ASP A 9 2.80 2.68 9.89
N GLN A 10 1.89 2.47 10.83
CA GLN A 10 0.61 3.19 10.89
C GLN A 10 0.74 4.72 11.05
N ASN A 11 1.89 5.22 11.52
CA ASN A 11 2.11 6.66 11.71
C ASN A 11 2.16 7.43 10.38
N LEU A 12 2.39 6.74 9.25
CA LEU A 12 2.34 7.37 7.93
C LEU A 12 0.96 7.97 7.60
N TRP A 13 -0.10 7.51 8.26
CA TRP A 13 -1.46 8.03 8.08
C TRP A 13 -1.78 9.28 8.90
N ARG A 14 -0.87 9.73 9.80
CA ARG A 14 -1.10 10.81 10.78
C ARG A 14 -1.61 12.12 10.18
N LEU A 15 -1.22 12.46 8.94
CA LEU A 15 -1.60 13.73 8.32
C LEU A 15 -3.03 13.71 7.75
N ILE A 16 -3.57 12.53 7.40
CA ILE A 16 -4.93 12.43 6.86
C ILE A 16 -5.95 11.92 7.89
N VAL A 17 -5.50 11.24 8.94
CA VAL A 17 -6.38 10.70 10.01
C VAL A 17 -7.24 11.78 10.67
N PRO A 18 -6.75 12.98 11.03
CA PRO A 18 -7.59 14.00 11.66
C PRO A 18 -8.82 14.38 10.83
N GLU A 19 -8.66 14.55 9.51
CA GLU A 19 -9.76 14.88 8.60
C GLU A 19 -10.73 13.69 8.48
N LEU A 20 -10.24 12.47 8.32
CA LEU A 20 -11.09 11.28 8.20
C LEU A 20 -11.82 10.96 9.50
N ALA A 21 -11.22 11.22 10.66
CA ALA A 21 -11.81 10.94 11.97
C ALA A 21 -12.98 11.86 12.34
N GLU A 22 -13.19 12.95 11.62
CA GLU A 22 -14.38 13.80 11.78
C GLU A 22 -15.66 13.05 11.37
N ASP A 23 -15.55 12.14 10.40
CA ASP A 23 -16.67 11.44 9.79
C ASP A 23 -16.67 9.94 9.98
N PHE A 24 -15.53 9.32 10.30
CA PHE A 24 -15.37 7.88 10.35
C PHE A 24 -14.75 7.40 11.65
N ARG A 25 -15.10 6.18 12.06
CA ARG A 25 -14.28 5.41 12.99
C ARG A 25 -13.05 4.91 12.24
N VAL A 26 -11.89 5.48 12.51
CA VAL A 26 -10.64 5.11 11.86
C VAL A 26 -9.97 3.98 12.64
N VAL A 27 -9.59 2.92 11.93
CA VAL A 27 -8.80 1.80 12.47
C VAL A 27 -7.45 1.80 11.76
N LEU A 28 -6.39 1.93 12.55
CA LEU A 28 -5.00 1.83 12.12
C LEU A 28 -4.39 0.57 12.72
N PHE A 29 -3.46 -0.03 12.03
CA PHE A 29 -2.71 -1.18 12.53
C PHE A 29 -1.36 -1.26 11.82
N ASP A 30 -0.41 -1.93 12.46
CA ASP A 30 0.86 -2.30 11.86
C ASP A 30 0.77 -3.73 11.33
N HIS A 31 1.27 -3.96 10.12
CA HIS A 31 1.43 -5.33 9.63
C HIS A 31 2.41 -6.09 10.51
N VAL A 32 2.17 -7.39 10.70
CA VAL A 32 3.12 -8.25 11.42
C VAL A 32 4.51 -8.15 10.78
N GLY A 33 5.53 -7.94 11.62
CA GLY A 33 6.89 -7.65 11.17
C GLY A 33 7.18 -6.17 10.90
N SER A 34 6.22 -5.26 11.17
CA SER A 34 6.38 -3.81 11.00
C SER A 34 5.96 -3.05 12.25
N GLY A 35 6.44 -1.82 12.39
CA GLY A 35 6.02 -0.87 13.42
C GLY A 35 6.07 -1.44 14.83
N SER A 36 4.93 -1.42 15.53
CA SER A 36 4.76 -1.89 16.90
C SER A 36 3.99 -3.22 16.98
N ALA A 37 3.82 -3.92 15.83
CA ALA A 37 3.20 -5.25 15.83
C ALA A 37 3.98 -6.22 16.73
N ASP A 38 3.28 -7.19 17.33
CA ASP A 38 3.92 -8.19 18.17
C ASP A 38 4.95 -9.02 17.36
N PRO A 39 6.24 -8.92 17.67
CA PRO A 39 7.27 -9.63 16.93
C PRO A 39 7.14 -11.16 17.05
N THR A 40 6.46 -11.67 18.08
CA THR A 40 6.23 -13.10 18.26
C THR A 40 5.18 -13.68 17.32
N ALA A 41 4.37 -12.80 16.68
CA ALA A 41 3.40 -13.20 15.67
C ALA A 41 4.04 -13.44 14.30
N TRP A 42 5.33 -13.11 14.11
CA TRP A 42 6.02 -13.28 12.85
C TRP A 42 6.24 -14.77 12.52
N ASP A 43 5.69 -15.19 11.40
CA ASP A 43 5.91 -16.50 10.79
C ASP A 43 6.41 -16.32 9.34
N PRO A 44 7.69 -16.59 9.05
CA PRO A 44 8.25 -16.41 7.72
C PRO A 44 7.56 -17.26 6.66
N GLN A 45 6.86 -18.35 7.01
CA GLN A 45 6.12 -19.16 6.05
C GLN A 45 4.77 -18.55 5.71
N ARG A 46 4.06 -17.98 6.70
CA ARG A 46 2.77 -17.29 6.50
C ARG A 46 2.93 -16.08 5.59
N TYR A 47 4.01 -15.31 5.75
CA TYR A 47 4.23 -14.03 5.07
C TYR A 47 5.05 -14.12 3.78
N THR A 48 5.18 -15.33 3.19
CA THR A 48 5.76 -15.52 1.83
C THR A 48 4.80 -15.16 0.70
N SER A 49 3.55 -14.84 1.00
CA SER A 49 2.55 -14.34 0.06
C SER A 49 1.74 -13.21 0.67
N LEU A 50 1.12 -12.37 -0.17
CA LEU A 50 0.24 -11.29 0.29
C LEU A 50 -1.04 -11.83 0.94
N GLN A 51 -1.39 -13.10 0.72
CA GLN A 51 -2.55 -13.73 1.36
C GLN A 51 -2.41 -13.75 2.89
N GLY A 52 -1.22 -14.03 3.44
CA GLY A 52 -1.00 -14.00 4.89
C GLY A 52 -1.33 -12.65 5.53
N TYR A 53 -0.99 -11.56 4.85
CA TYR A 53 -1.35 -10.20 5.28
C TYR A 53 -2.83 -9.88 5.07
N ALA A 54 -3.44 -10.41 4.01
CA ALA A 54 -4.89 -10.27 3.79
C ALA A 54 -5.70 -11.01 4.86
N ASP A 55 -5.24 -12.17 5.28
CA ASP A 55 -5.85 -12.95 6.37
C ASP A 55 -5.78 -12.16 7.71
N ASP A 56 -4.66 -11.48 7.98
CA ASP A 56 -4.54 -10.59 9.16
C ASP A 56 -5.56 -9.43 9.12
N ILE A 57 -5.78 -8.83 7.95
CA ILE A 57 -6.80 -7.79 7.75
C ILE A 57 -8.19 -8.33 8.12
N LEU A 58 -8.52 -9.53 7.68
CA LEU A 58 -9.80 -10.19 7.98
C LEU A 58 -9.91 -10.56 9.46
N GLU A 59 -8.82 -11.05 10.09
CA GLU A 59 -8.76 -11.36 11.52
C GLU A 59 -8.97 -10.11 12.37
N ILE A 60 -8.32 -8.98 12.03
CA ILE A 60 -8.49 -7.69 12.70
C ILE A 60 -9.94 -7.20 12.55
N ALA A 61 -10.48 -7.24 11.34
CA ALA A 61 -11.84 -6.79 11.08
C ALA A 61 -12.87 -7.65 11.84
N SER A 62 -12.65 -8.96 11.90
CA SER A 62 -13.49 -9.88 12.67
C SER A 62 -13.36 -9.69 14.17
N GLY A 63 -12.12 -9.56 14.68
CA GLY A 63 -11.85 -9.38 16.12
C GLY A 63 -12.39 -8.07 16.68
N LEU A 64 -12.51 -7.04 15.85
CA LEU A 64 -13.11 -5.74 16.21
C LEU A 64 -14.59 -5.64 15.85
N ASP A 65 -15.22 -6.72 15.35
CA ASP A 65 -16.61 -6.80 14.88
C ASP A 65 -16.96 -5.67 13.90
N LEU A 66 -16.07 -5.46 12.91
CA LEU A 66 -16.27 -4.41 11.91
C LEU A 66 -17.16 -4.92 10.77
N HIS A 67 -18.10 -4.08 10.37
CA HIS A 67 -18.99 -4.25 9.22
C HIS A 67 -18.97 -2.98 8.37
N ASP A 68 -19.35 -3.09 7.11
CA ASP A 68 -19.38 -1.97 6.15
C ASP A 68 -18.03 -1.22 6.07
N VAL A 69 -16.94 -1.98 6.09
CA VAL A 69 -15.58 -1.43 6.15
C VAL A 69 -15.24 -0.74 4.83
N MET A 70 -14.82 0.52 4.89
CA MET A 70 -14.01 1.11 3.84
C MET A 70 -12.54 0.80 4.12
N PHE A 71 -11.94 -0.01 3.26
CA PHE A 71 -10.52 -0.34 3.35
C PHE A 71 -9.70 0.59 2.46
N VAL A 72 -8.64 1.16 3.00
CA VAL A 72 -7.67 2.00 2.27
C VAL A 72 -6.31 1.34 2.38
N GLY A 73 -5.80 0.83 1.27
CA GLY A 73 -4.47 0.23 1.19
C GLY A 73 -3.49 1.13 0.45
N HIS A 74 -2.33 1.39 1.02
CA HIS A 74 -1.24 2.09 0.37
C HIS A 74 -0.26 1.11 -0.26
N SER A 75 0.09 1.34 -1.53
CA SER A 75 1.12 0.54 -2.22
C SER A 75 0.76 -0.96 -2.23
N VAL A 76 1.64 -1.82 -1.75
CA VAL A 76 1.41 -3.27 -1.64
C VAL A 76 0.15 -3.62 -0.82
N ALA A 77 -0.19 -2.83 0.20
CA ALA A 77 -1.41 -3.05 0.98
C ALA A 77 -2.69 -2.87 0.15
N SER A 78 -2.63 -2.22 -1.01
CA SER A 78 -3.71 -2.21 -1.99
C SER A 78 -4.06 -3.63 -2.45
N MET A 79 -3.06 -4.45 -2.74
CA MET A 79 -3.29 -5.84 -3.17
C MET A 79 -3.70 -6.73 -2.00
N MET A 80 -3.21 -6.48 -0.79
CA MET A 80 -3.74 -7.15 0.42
C MET A 80 -5.23 -6.85 0.60
N GLY A 81 -5.65 -5.59 0.37
CA GLY A 81 -7.06 -5.19 0.36
C GLY A 81 -7.87 -5.90 -0.72
N VAL A 82 -7.35 -6.01 -1.94
CA VAL A 82 -7.97 -6.78 -3.03
C VAL A 82 -8.21 -8.23 -2.59
N LEU A 83 -7.20 -8.90 -2.04
CA LEU A 83 -7.32 -10.28 -1.56
C LEU A 83 -8.31 -10.41 -0.40
N ALA A 84 -8.30 -9.49 0.56
CA ALA A 84 -9.23 -9.51 1.69
C ALA A 84 -10.68 -9.31 1.22
N VAL A 85 -10.92 -8.33 0.34
CA VAL A 85 -12.26 -8.04 -0.21
C VAL A 85 -12.79 -9.20 -1.06
N THR A 86 -11.95 -9.87 -1.83
CA THR A 86 -12.36 -11.03 -2.64
C THR A 86 -12.63 -12.26 -1.78
N THR A 87 -11.98 -12.37 -0.61
CA THR A 87 -12.19 -13.48 0.33
C THR A 87 -13.48 -13.31 1.14
N ASP A 88 -13.76 -12.11 1.67
CA ASP A 88 -14.99 -11.80 2.44
C ASP A 88 -15.62 -10.49 1.96
N PRO A 89 -16.27 -10.48 0.76
CA PRO A 89 -16.82 -9.25 0.20
C PRO A 89 -17.96 -8.65 1.03
N GLY A 90 -18.64 -9.46 1.83
CA GLY A 90 -19.76 -9.00 2.68
C GLY A 90 -19.34 -8.10 3.85
N ARG A 91 -18.07 -8.07 4.18
CA ARG A 91 -17.52 -7.27 5.28
C ARG A 91 -17.14 -5.85 4.84
N PHE A 92 -16.86 -5.67 3.56
CA PHE A 92 -16.33 -4.42 3.01
C PHE A 92 -17.39 -3.70 2.19
N ALA A 93 -17.62 -2.41 2.50
CA ALA A 93 -18.50 -1.56 1.71
C ALA A 93 -17.77 -0.88 0.55
N LYS A 94 -16.49 -0.58 0.71
CA LYS A 94 -15.68 0.16 -0.27
C LYS A 94 -14.20 -0.21 -0.17
N LEU A 95 -13.50 -0.07 -1.30
CA LEU A 95 -12.06 -0.27 -1.41
C LEU A 95 -11.38 0.98 -1.99
N VAL A 96 -10.32 1.46 -1.35
CA VAL A 96 -9.47 2.53 -1.87
C VAL A 96 -8.06 2.00 -2.03
N LEU A 97 -7.55 2.08 -3.25
CA LEU A 97 -6.23 1.63 -3.66
C LEU A 97 -5.36 2.88 -3.89
N LEU A 98 -4.50 3.19 -2.93
CA LEU A 98 -3.63 4.36 -2.97
C LEU A 98 -2.28 3.98 -3.55
N THR A 99 -1.95 4.51 -4.72
CA THR A 99 -0.73 4.18 -5.50
C THR A 99 -0.50 2.66 -5.62
N PRO A 100 -1.50 1.90 -6.13
CA PRO A 100 -1.45 0.45 -6.18
C PRO A 100 -0.48 -0.07 -7.23
N SER A 101 0.07 -1.27 -6.99
CA SER A 101 0.70 -2.07 -8.05
C SER A 101 0.32 -3.54 -7.89
N PRO A 102 -0.38 -4.14 -8.89
CA PRO A 102 -0.70 -5.57 -8.88
C PRO A 102 0.50 -6.44 -9.28
N ARG A 103 1.50 -5.84 -9.92
CA ARG A 103 2.77 -6.46 -10.32
C ARG A 103 3.77 -5.35 -10.63
N TYR A 104 4.97 -5.43 -10.09
CA TYR A 104 6.02 -4.44 -10.33
C TYR A 104 6.83 -4.70 -11.59
N ILE A 105 6.90 -5.96 -12.03
CA ILE A 105 7.73 -6.40 -13.16
C ILE A 105 6.94 -6.28 -14.46
N ASP A 106 7.56 -5.66 -15.47
CA ASP A 106 7.05 -5.63 -16.84
C ASP A 106 6.85 -7.05 -17.38
N ASP A 107 5.74 -7.29 -18.09
CA ASP A 107 5.41 -8.61 -18.63
C ASP A 107 4.56 -8.51 -19.90
N GLY A 108 5.17 -8.76 -21.04
CA GLY A 108 4.53 -8.57 -22.35
C GLY A 108 4.08 -7.12 -22.54
N ASP A 109 2.78 -6.92 -22.73
CA ASP A 109 2.17 -5.59 -22.89
C ASP A 109 1.85 -4.90 -21.55
N TYR A 110 2.10 -5.57 -20.42
CA TYR A 110 1.90 -4.99 -19.10
C TYR A 110 3.14 -4.22 -18.64
N HIS A 111 2.93 -2.95 -18.28
CA HIS A 111 3.94 -2.07 -17.72
C HIS A 111 3.80 -2.04 -16.20
N GLY A 112 4.74 -2.67 -15.47
CA GLY A 112 4.83 -2.64 -14.01
C GLY A 112 5.76 -1.53 -13.49
N GLY A 113 6.63 -1.04 -14.37
CA GLY A 113 7.59 0.02 -14.09
C GLY A 113 9.04 -0.46 -13.90
N PHE A 114 9.25 -1.78 -13.77
CA PHE A 114 10.57 -2.36 -13.57
C PHE A 114 10.79 -3.55 -14.48
N SER A 115 12.00 -3.70 -14.99
CA SER A 115 12.40 -4.97 -15.59
C SER A 115 12.62 -6.02 -14.49
N ARG A 116 12.66 -7.29 -14.89
CA ARG A 116 13.03 -8.37 -13.96
C ARG A 116 14.41 -8.14 -13.35
N GLY A 117 15.37 -7.64 -14.13
CA GLY A 117 16.73 -7.34 -13.67
C GLY A 117 16.75 -6.24 -12.61
N ASP A 118 15.97 -5.16 -12.79
CA ASP A 118 15.87 -4.09 -11.81
C ASP A 118 15.35 -4.60 -10.45
N ILE A 119 14.37 -5.49 -10.46
CA ILE A 119 13.84 -6.08 -9.22
C ILE A 119 14.85 -7.03 -8.57
N ASP A 120 15.57 -7.83 -9.35
CA ASP A 120 16.61 -8.72 -8.82
C ASP A 120 17.75 -7.91 -8.17
N GLU A 121 18.20 -6.81 -8.79
CA GLU A 121 19.19 -5.87 -8.25
C GLU A 121 18.69 -5.14 -6.99
N LEU A 122 17.42 -4.70 -6.99
CA LEU A 122 16.78 -4.07 -5.83
C LEU A 122 16.79 -5.01 -4.63
N LEU A 123 16.36 -6.26 -4.83
CA LEU A 123 16.30 -7.26 -3.77
C LEU A 123 17.70 -7.63 -3.27
N GLU A 124 18.69 -7.80 -4.15
CA GLU A 124 20.09 -8.08 -3.77
C GLU A 124 20.68 -6.93 -2.94
N SER A 125 20.45 -5.68 -3.37
CA SER A 125 20.89 -4.50 -2.64
C SER A 125 20.27 -4.40 -1.25
N LEU A 126 18.95 -4.66 -1.15
CA LEU A 126 18.22 -4.67 0.11
C LEU A 126 18.72 -5.78 1.05
N GLU A 127 18.94 -6.99 0.52
CA GLU A 127 19.40 -8.13 1.30
C GLU A 127 20.84 -7.94 1.80
N SER A 128 21.70 -7.31 1.00
CA SER A 128 23.10 -7.07 1.35
C SER A 128 23.30 -5.94 2.35
N ASN A 129 22.50 -4.86 2.27
CA ASN A 129 22.62 -3.69 3.14
C ASN A 129 21.29 -2.95 3.28
N TYR A 130 20.38 -3.51 4.11
CA TYR A 130 19.05 -2.96 4.31
C TYR A 130 19.04 -1.49 4.73
N LEU A 131 19.89 -1.09 5.67
CA LEU A 131 19.95 0.30 6.15
C LEU A 131 20.47 1.28 5.08
N GLY A 132 21.46 0.86 4.30
CA GLY A 132 21.96 1.65 3.18
C GLY A 132 20.93 1.79 2.08
N TRP A 133 20.25 0.69 1.75
CA TRP A 133 19.15 0.66 0.78
C TRP A 133 18.00 1.59 1.22
N SER A 134 17.58 1.51 2.49
CA SER A 134 16.50 2.32 3.04
C SER A 134 16.74 3.82 2.85
N ARG A 135 17.95 4.27 3.17
CA ARG A 135 18.35 5.68 3.01
C ARG A 135 18.48 6.12 1.55
N ALA A 136 18.92 5.22 0.67
CA ALA A 136 19.04 5.53 -0.75
C ALA A 136 17.68 5.58 -1.46
N MET A 137 16.74 4.71 -1.05
CA MET A 137 15.43 4.61 -1.69
C MET A 137 14.39 5.59 -1.14
N ALA A 138 14.50 6.03 0.11
CA ALA A 138 13.52 6.95 0.69
C ALA A 138 13.31 8.24 -0.13
N PRO A 139 14.34 8.94 -0.65
CA PRO A 139 14.13 10.12 -1.50
C PRO A 139 13.46 9.78 -2.85
N VAL A 140 13.74 8.61 -3.43
CA VAL A 140 13.12 8.15 -4.69
C VAL A 140 11.64 7.86 -4.47
N ILE A 141 11.31 7.15 -3.39
CA ILE A 141 9.93 6.79 -3.03
C ILE A 141 9.13 8.04 -2.65
N MET A 142 9.71 8.93 -1.82
CA MET A 142 9.02 10.16 -1.40
C MET A 142 8.77 11.12 -2.55
N GLY A 143 9.74 11.31 -3.45
CA GLY A 143 9.60 12.15 -4.64
C GLY A 143 9.29 13.62 -4.36
N ALA A 144 9.52 14.11 -3.13
CA ALA A 144 9.20 15.46 -2.67
C ALA A 144 10.46 16.19 -2.14
N PRO A 145 11.39 16.58 -3.03
CA PRO A 145 12.66 17.19 -2.62
C PRO A 145 12.49 18.53 -1.89
N GLU A 146 11.35 19.21 -2.07
CA GLU A 146 10.99 20.44 -1.36
C GLU A 146 10.53 20.18 0.10
N GLN A 147 10.29 18.93 0.47
CA GLN A 147 9.88 18.48 1.79
C GLN A 147 10.86 17.44 2.37
N PRO A 148 12.15 17.76 2.57
CA PRO A 148 13.18 16.78 2.93
C PRO A 148 12.91 16.06 4.25
N HIS A 149 12.19 16.70 5.18
CA HIS A 149 11.80 16.07 6.46
C HIS A 149 10.91 14.82 6.27
N LEU A 150 10.10 14.75 5.20
CA LEU A 150 9.31 13.56 4.88
C LEU A 150 10.19 12.41 4.39
N THR A 151 11.24 12.75 3.64
CA THR A 151 12.25 11.77 3.21
C THR A 151 13.00 11.18 4.39
N ASP A 152 13.45 12.05 5.33
CA ASP A 152 14.14 11.61 6.54
C ASP A 152 13.25 10.71 7.40
N GLU A 153 11.97 11.10 7.57
CA GLU A 153 10.99 10.31 8.30
C GLU A 153 10.75 8.93 7.67
N LEU A 154 10.60 8.87 6.34
CA LEU A 154 10.42 7.60 5.63
C LEU A 154 11.66 6.70 5.78
N ALA A 155 12.86 7.27 5.65
CA ALA A 155 14.11 6.55 5.87
C ALA A 155 14.22 6.00 7.29
N ASP A 156 13.85 6.79 8.29
CA ASP A 156 13.85 6.38 9.69
C ASP A 156 12.83 5.26 9.96
N THR A 157 11.66 5.32 9.31
CA THR A 157 10.63 4.28 9.42
C THR A 157 11.13 2.96 8.84
N PHE A 158 11.73 2.99 7.66
CA PHE A 158 12.37 1.81 7.07
C PHE A 158 13.45 1.24 7.99
N CYS A 159 14.32 2.09 8.52
CA CYS A 159 15.44 1.66 9.38
C CYS A 159 14.98 1.04 10.71
N ARG A 160 13.74 1.26 11.15
CA ARG A 160 13.18 0.63 12.37
C ARG A 160 12.62 -0.77 12.14
N THR A 161 12.32 -1.13 10.90
CA THR A 161 11.81 -2.47 10.57
C THR A 161 12.90 -3.52 10.77
N ASP A 162 12.56 -4.66 11.36
CA ASP A 162 13.49 -5.78 11.47
C ASP A 162 13.97 -6.22 10.08
N PRO A 163 15.29 -6.30 9.84
CA PRO A 163 15.82 -6.60 8.51
C PRO A 163 15.40 -7.96 7.96
N GLU A 164 15.21 -8.98 8.80
CA GLU A 164 14.78 -10.30 8.32
C GLU A 164 13.30 -10.28 7.91
N CYS A 165 12.44 -9.60 8.67
CA CYS A 165 11.06 -9.36 8.26
C CYS A 165 11.00 -8.54 6.97
N ALA A 166 11.81 -7.48 6.88
CA ALA A 166 11.86 -6.61 5.69
C ALA A 166 12.28 -7.35 4.42
N LYS A 167 13.25 -8.27 4.50
CA LYS A 167 13.70 -9.08 3.34
C LYS A 167 12.58 -9.97 2.81
N VAL A 168 11.88 -10.68 3.71
CA VAL A 168 10.75 -11.54 3.31
C VAL A 168 9.63 -10.69 2.72
N PHE A 169 9.26 -9.58 3.37
CA PHE A 169 8.22 -8.71 2.90
C PHE A 169 8.57 -8.03 1.56
N ALA A 170 9.83 -7.63 1.34
CA ALA A 170 10.29 -7.10 0.06
C ALA A 170 10.11 -8.13 -1.07
N ARG A 171 10.57 -9.36 -0.86
CA ARG A 171 10.40 -10.44 -1.85
C ARG A 171 8.93 -10.70 -2.14
N THR A 172 8.12 -10.79 -1.09
CA THR A 172 6.67 -10.97 -1.19
C THR A 172 6.00 -9.82 -1.96
N THR A 173 6.45 -8.58 -1.74
CA THR A 173 5.95 -7.39 -2.43
C THR A 173 6.35 -7.37 -3.90
N PHE A 174 7.66 -7.34 -4.18
CA PHE A 174 8.18 -7.04 -5.51
C PHE A 174 8.09 -8.22 -6.50
N LEU A 175 7.88 -9.45 -6.00
CA LEU A 175 7.68 -10.62 -6.83
C LEU A 175 6.22 -11.05 -6.95
N SER A 176 5.29 -10.34 -6.30
CA SER A 176 3.85 -10.64 -6.39
C SER A 176 3.29 -10.42 -7.80
N ASP A 177 2.25 -11.17 -8.11
CA ASP A 177 1.42 -10.96 -9.30
C ASP A 177 -0.06 -11.16 -8.93
N ASN A 178 -0.75 -10.07 -8.69
CA ASN A 178 -2.16 -10.04 -8.31
C ASN A 178 -3.07 -9.51 -9.43
N ARG A 179 -2.60 -9.51 -10.67
CA ARG A 179 -3.38 -9.00 -11.82
C ARG A 179 -4.68 -9.76 -12.02
N ALA A 180 -4.65 -11.07 -11.81
CA ALA A 180 -5.84 -11.93 -11.97
C ALA A 180 -6.89 -11.67 -10.86
N ASP A 181 -6.47 -11.24 -9.67
CA ASP A 181 -7.36 -10.98 -8.53
C ASP A 181 -8.22 -9.75 -8.72
N LEU A 182 -7.78 -8.78 -9.54
CA LEU A 182 -8.51 -7.53 -9.81
C LEU A 182 -9.91 -7.77 -10.38
N LEU A 183 -10.05 -8.79 -11.21
CA LEU A 183 -11.33 -9.16 -11.86
C LEU A 183 -12.38 -9.68 -10.87
N ASN A 184 -11.98 -10.05 -9.67
CA ASN A 184 -12.85 -10.62 -8.64
C ASN A 184 -13.34 -9.55 -7.63
N VAL A 185 -12.88 -8.31 -7.75
CA VAL A 185 -13.30 -7.22 -6.87
C VAL A 185 -14.74 -6.83 -7.23
N SER A 186 -15.65 -6.94 -6.26
CA SER A 186 -17.08 -6.71 -6.45
C SER A 186 -17.64 -5.51 -5.67
N VAL A 187 -16.79 -4.84 -4.88
CA VAL A 187 -17.18 -3.64 -4.11
C VAL A 187 -16.79 -2.36 -4.86
N PRO A 188 -17.52 -1.25 -4.66
CA PRO A 188 -17.11 0.05 -5.17
C PRO A 188 -15.66 0.36 -4.84
N THR A 189 -14.86 0.70 -5.84
CA THR A 189 -13.42 0.85 -5.70
C THR A 189 -12.94 2.20 -6.26
N LEU A 190 -12.08 2.88 -5.49
CA LEU A 190 -11.35 4.06 -5.92
C LEU A 190 -9.88 3.73 -6.10
N VAL A 191 -9.33 4.03 -7.26
CA VAL A 191 -7.89 4.00 -7.53
C VAL A 191 -7.36 5.43 -7.46
N ILE A 192 -6.35 5.66 -6.64
CA ILE A 192 -5.66 6.95 -6.54
C ILE A 192 -4.22 6.75 -7.01
N GLU A 193 -3.82 7.51 -8.02
CA GLU A 193 -2.45 7.54 -8.54
C GLU A 193 -1.86 8.95 -8.44
N CYS A 194 -0.54 9.07 -8.45
CA CYS A 194 0.17 10.35 -8.55
C CYS A 194 0.54 10.66 -10.00
N GLU A 195 0.68 11.95 -10.33
CA GLU A 195 1.11 12.39 -11.67
C GLU A 195 2.48 11.81 -12.05
N GLN A 196 3.38 11.72 -11.08
CA GLN A 196 4.69 11.11 -11.22
C GLN A 196 4.98 10.22 -10.02
N ASP A 197 5.14 8.94 -10.26
CA ASP A 197 5.47 7.94 -9.25
C ASP A 197 6.51 6.98 -9.80
N ALA A 198 7.69 6.94 -9.18
CA ALA A 198 8.79 6.09 -9.61
C ALA A 198 8.58 4.60 -9.26
N ILE A 199 7.63 4.30 -8.38
CA ILE A 199 7.36 2.93 -7.90
C ILE A 199 6.13 2.33 -8.58
N ALA A 200 5.08 3.12 -8.80
CA ALA A 200 3.85 2.72 -9.47
C ALA A 200 3.47 3.77 -10.53
N PRO A 201 4.06 3.70 -11.73
CA PRO A 201 3.76 4.63 -12.83
C PRO A 201 2.27 4.67 -13.17
N ARG A 202 1.81 5.75 -13.79
CA ARG A 202 0.38 5.95 -14.14
C ARG A 202 -0.22 4.82 -14.97
N GLU A 203 0.59 4.17 -15.81
CA GLU A 203 0.18 3.00 -16.59
C GLU A 203 -0.35 1.88 -15.69
N VAL A 204 0.22 1.75 -14.49
CA VAL A 204 -0.17 0.75 -13.48
C VAL A 204 -1.53 1.10 -12.87
N GLY A 205 -1.73 2.36 -12.42
CA GLY A 205 -3.02 2.83 -11.91
C GLY A 205 -4.14 2.70 -12.96
N ALA A 206 -3.84 3.11 -14.20
CA ALA A 206 -4.76 2.94 -15.32
C ALA A 206 -5.05 1.47 -15.64
N TYR A 207 -4.07 0.56 -15.47
CA TYR A 207 -4.28 -0.88 -15.63
C TYR A 207 -5.23 -1.41 -14.55
N VAL A 208 -4.99 -1.08 -13.28
CA VAL A 208 -5.86 -1.48 -12.15
C VAL A 208 -7.30 -1.00 -12.39
N HIS A 209 -7.47 0.27 -12.74
CA HIS A 209 -8.78 0.84 -13.06
C HIS A 209 -9.51 0.09 -14.19
N ARG A 210 -8.82 -0.27 -15.26
CA ARG A 210 -9.44 -1.03 -16.36
C ARG A 210 -9.83 -2.46 -16.00
N HIS A 211 -9.23 -3.04 -14.96
CA HIS A 211 -9.46 -4.44 -14.57
C HIS A 211 -10.33 -4.61 -13.33
N ILE A 212 -10.75 -3.51 -12.69
CA ILE A 212 -11.77 -3.53 -11.64
C ILE A 212 -13.01 -2.85 -12.18
N ASP A 213 -14.05 -3.64 -12.42
CA ASP A 213 -15.30 -3.14 -13.01
C ASP A 213 -15.95 -2.07 -12.13
N GLY A 214 -16.40 -0.98 -12.75
CA GLY A 214 -17.04 0.13 -12.05
C GLY A 214 -16.16 0.93 -11.09
N SER A 215 -14.82 0.73 -11.10
CA SER A 215 -13.91 1.54 -10.29
C SER A 215 -13.85 3.00 -10.75
N GLU A 216 -13.45 3.90 -9.86
CA GLU A 216 -13.11 5.29 -10.17
C GLU A 216 -11.59 5.46 -10.18
N LEU A 217 -11.07 6.34 -11.04
CA LEU A 217 -9.65 6.70 -11.08
C LEU A 217 -9.48 8.19 -10.79
N VAL A 218 -8.64 8.51 -9.83
CA VAL A 218 -8.23 9.88 -9.50
C VAL A 218 -6.73 10.02 -9.59
N THR A 219 -6.27 10.94 -10.43
CA THR A 219 -4.85 11.33 -10.50
C THR A 219 -4.62 12.56 -9.64
N LEU A 220 -3.76 12.45 -8.64
CA LEU A 220 -3.32 13.57 -7.82
C LEU A 220 -2.18 14.31 -8.51
N ASN A 221 -2.28 15.63 -8.60
CA ASN A 221 -1.20 16.47 -9.13
C ASN A 221 -0.09 16.62 -8.09
N THR A 222 0.63 15.53 -7.88
CA THR A 222 1.77 15.43 -6.97
C THR A 222 2.78 14.42 -7.50
N THR A 223 4.01 14.51 -6.98
CA THR A 223 5.09 13.57 -7.27
C THR A 223 5.34 12.69 -6.06
N GLY A 224 5.75 11.44 -6.31
CA GLY A 224 6.13 10.47 -5.28
C GLY A 224 5.05 9.44 -4.97
N HIS A 225 5.47 8.42 -4.23
CA HIS A 225 4.67 7.23 -3.95
C HIS A 225 3.83 7.34 -2.65
N CYS A 226 4.04 8.41 -1.87
CA CYS A 226 3.41 8.62 -0.56
C CYS A 226 2.53 9.88 -0.52
N PRO A 227 1.45 9.99 -1.35
CA PRO A 227 0.65 11.21 -1.42
C PRO A 227 -0.10 11.52 -0.12
N HIS A 228 -0.34 10.55 0.74
CA HIS A 228 -0.90 10.77 2.08
C HIS A 228 0.05 11.54 3.02
N LEU A 229 1.32 11.68 2.64
CA LEU A 229 2.32 12.52 3.31
C LEU A 229 2.61 13.80 2.52
N SER A 230 2.90 13.69 1.21
CA SER A 230 3.32 14.83 0.39
C SER A 230 2.16 15.73 -0.07
N ALA A 231 0.94 15.19 -0.15
CA ALA A 231 -0.28 15.90 -0.54
C ALA A 231 -1.50 15.45 0.31
N PRO A 232 -1.42 15.54 1.67
CA PRO A 232 -2.39 14.93 2.57
C PRO A 232 -3.82 15.43 2.36
N GLU A 233 -4.00 16.74 2.21
CA GLU A 233 -5.33 17.30 1.99
C GLU A 233 -6.00 16.82 0.69
N ALA A 234 -5.23 16.70 -0.40
CA ALA A 234 -5.78 16.21 -1.67
C ALA A 234 -6.15 14.73 -1.56
N THR A 235 -5.31 13.94 -0.86
CA THR A 235 -5.54 12.52 -0.60
C THR A 235 -6.77 12.32 0.27
N ALA A 236 -6.86 13.02 1.40
CA ALA A 236 -8.02 12.92 2.32
C ALA A 236 -9.33 13.32 1.63
N ARG A 237 -9.33 14.42 0.86
CA ARG A 237 -10.51 14.86 0.08
C ARG A 237 -10.95 13.81 -0.96
N ALA A 238 -10.01 13.17 -1.66
CA ALA A 238 -10.35 12.13 -2.63
C ALA A 238 -11.03 10.94 -1.95
N ILE A 239 -10.48 10.49 -0.81
CA ILE A 239 -11.05 9.40 0.00
C ILE A 239 -12.44 9.80 0.55
N ALA A 240 -12.57 10.98 1.17
CA ALA A 240 -13.82 11.44 1.76
C ALA A 240 -14.93 11.62 0.71
N ARG A 241 -14.60 12.18 -0.47
CA ARG A 241 -15.53 12.32 -1.58
C ARG A 241 -16.05 10.96 -2.06
N PHE A 242 -15.18 9.97 -2.22
CA PHE A 242 -15.55 8.62 -2.62
C PHE A 242 -16.38 7.92 -1.54
N ALA A 243 -16.10 8.16 -0.28
CA ALA A 243 -16.90 7.64 0.83
C ALA A 243 -18.36 8.09 0.73
N GLY A 244 -18.61 9.29 0.21
CA GLY A 244 -19.95 9.86 0.06
C GLY A 244 -20.47 10.47 1.37
N PRO A 245 -21.63 11.15 1.31
CA PRO A 245 -22.27 11.68 2.50
C PRO A 245 -22.77 10.54 3.40
N LYS A 246 -22.80 10.83 4.71
CA LYS A 246 -23.41 9.97 5.73
C LYS A 246 -24.91 9.79 5.49
#